data_f14d72a44fc524bcfd0b2bf2a85a7372
#
_entry.id   f14d72a44fc524bcfd0b2bf2a85a7372
#
_cell.length_a   1.000
_cell.length_b   1.000
_cell.length_c   1.000
_cell.angle_alpha   90.00
_cell.angle_beta   90.00
_cell.angle_gamma   90.00
#
_symmetry.space_group_name_H-M   'P 1'
#
loop_
_entity.id
_entity.type
_entity.pdbx_description
1 polymer ?
#
loop_
_entity_poly.entity_id
_entity_poly.type
_entity_poly.pdbx_seq_one_letter_code
_entity_poly.pdbx_strand_id
1 'polypeptide(L)'
;MHWLTAFLDLAPEDFDRSVEFWQGVTGYAVSAPRRPDGEFVSFVPPAGDVHLKAQRIRRGPSKLHLDLHVEDLDAAVDEAEALGASVKQRHDLGYVVLSSPGGFVFCLVTHPGSEAPPPPVVDQVCLDVPGPAYEAECEFWKRLTGFEGASVAGHPEFRRLNPPDDQPLQLLLQRLDEPTGPVRAHFDLAASDQQAEVERHRALGATVGAAGDGWVVMEPPAGPVYCITGRPPGMRMLAGDGTG
;
A
#
# COMPACT_ATOMS: atom_id res chain seq x y z
N MET A 1 -11.11 12.37 -0.85
CA MET A 1 -9.69 11.96 -1.10
C MET A 1 -9.43 12.03 -2.59
N HIS A 2 -8.24 12.50 -3.03
CA HIS A 2 -7.90 12.64 -4.45
C HIS A 2 -6.57 11.98 -4.85
N TRP A 3 -5.78 11.46 -3.91
CA TRP A 3 -4.55 10.72 -4.21
C TRP A 3 -4.16 9.79 -3.06
N LEU A 4 -3.51 8.66 -3.38
CA LEU A 4 -2.97 7.70 -2.42
C LEU A 4 -1.47 7.52 -2.65
N THR A 5 -0.68 7.66 -1.58
CA THR A 5 0.75 7.35 -1.58
C THR A 5 1.02 6.24 -0.58
N ALA A 6 1.75 5.21 -1.00
CA ALA A 6 2.21 4.16 -0.09
C ALA A 6 3.63 4.45 0.38
N PHE A 7 3.88 4.19 1.65
CA PHE A 7 5.19 4.33 2.28
C PHE A 7 5.73 3.00 2.79
N LEU A 8 6.99 2.77 2.52
CA LEU A 8 7.83 1.81 3.24
C LEU A 8 8.43 2.52 4.46
N ASP A 9 7.90 2.24 5.64
CA ASP A 9 8.50 2.62 6.92
C ASP A 9 9.58 1.62 7.26
N LEU A 10 10.84 2.00 7.13
CA LEU A 10 11.98 1.09 7.20
C LEU A 10 12.80 1.34 8.47
N ALA A 11 13.11 0.27 9.19
CA ALA A 11 14.08 0.33 10.28
C ALA A 11 15.42 0.87 9.77
N PRO A 12 16.22 1.55 10.62
CA PRO A 12 17.47 2.17 10.16
C PRO A 12 18.42 1.21 9.45
N GLU A 13 18.51 -0.02 9.92
CA GLU A 13 19.35 -1.10 9.37
C GLU A 13 18.85 -1.65 8.02
N ASP A 14 17.54 -1.51 7.75
CA ASP A 14 16.91 -1.99 6.51
C ASP A 14 16.90 -0.95 5.39
N PHE A 15 17.00 0.33 5.74
CA PHE A 15 16.64 1.44 4.85
C PHE A 15 17.39 1.41 3.52
N ASP A 16 18.72 1.43 3.56
CA ASP A 16 19.53 1.58 2.33
C ASP A 16 19.36 0.35 1.41
N ARG A 17 19.37 -0.86 1.99
CA ARG A 17 19.18 -2.11 1.24
C ARG A 17 17.77 -2.25 0.66
N SER A 18 16.77 -1.81 1.41
CA SER A 18 15.39 -1.82 0.93
C SER A 18 15.18 -0.81 -0.19
N VAL A 19 15.75 0.40 -0.08
CA VAL A 19 15.68 1.42 -1.15
C VAL A 19 16.34 0.92 -2.43
N GLU A 20 17.53 0.31 -2.35
CA GLU A 20 18.21 -0.28 -3.50
C GLU A 20 17.37 -1.40 -4.14
N PHE A 21 16.83 -2.29 -3.32
CA PHE A 21 15.96 -3.37 -3.80
C PHE A 21 14.73 -2.84 -4.54
N TRP A 22 13.97 -1.92 -3.93
CA TRP A 22 12.75 -1.36 -4.53
C TRP A 22 13.03 -0.49 -5.76
N GLN A 23 14.21 0.15 -5.83
CA GLN A 23 14.68 0.78 -7.06
C GLN A 23 14.84 -0.25 -8.18
N GLY A 24 15.46 -1.39 -7.90
CA GLY A 24 15.63 -2.48 -8.86
C GLY A 24 14.29 -3.11 -9.28
N VAL A 25 13.35 -3.25 -8.34
CA VAL A 25 12.01 -3.78 -8.59
C VAL A 25 11.21 -2.87 -9.50
N THR A 26 11.14 -1.59 -9.17
CA THR A 26 10.29 -0.62 -9.89
C THR A 26 10.94 -0.05 -11.16
N GLY A 27 12.27 -0.04 -11.20
CA GLY A 27 13.02 0.69 -12.23
C GLY A 27 12.92 2.22 -12.10
N TYR A 28 12.37 2.71 -11.00
CA TYR A 28 12.18 4.15 -10.77
C TYR A 28 13.46 4.83 -10.30
N ALA A 29 13.62 6.10 -10.62
CA ALA A 29 14.68 6.91 -10.04
C ALA A 29 14.40 7.14 -8.54
N VAL A 30 15.47 7.16 -7.71
CA VAL A 30 15.37 7.51 -6.31
C VAL A 30 15.70 9.00 -6.15
N SER A 31 14.83 9.75 -5.50
CA SER A 31 15.07 11.18 -5.23
C SER A 31 16.24 11.39 -4.27
N ALA A 32 16.81 12.59 -4.26
CA ALA A 32 17.71 12.97 -3.18
C ALA A 32 17.00 12.81 -1.82
N PRO A 33 17.72 12.36 -0.77
CA PRO A 33 17.17 12.29 0.58
C PRO A 33 16.67 13.65 1.05
N ARG A 34 15.52 13.66 1.72
CA ARG A 34 14.88 14.87 2.23
C ARG A 34 14.85 14.86 3.76
N ARG A 35 14.71 16.04 4.36
CA ARG A 35 14.86 16.36 5.78
C ARG A 35 16.31 16.26 6.27
N PRO A 36 16.64 16.90 7.41
CA PRO A 36 18.03 17.01 7.90
C PRO A 36 18.72 15.66 8.06
N ASP A 37 18.00 14.62 8.48
CA ASP A 37 18.55 13.28 8.73
C ASP A 37 18.44 12.36 7.51
N GLY A 38 18.00 12.87 6.34
CA GLY A 38 17.82 12.05 5.13
C GLY A 38 16.72 10.99 5.27
N GLU A 39 15.70 11.27 6.08
CA GLU A 39 14.69 10.30 6.48
C GLU A 39 13.80 9.82 5.34
N PHE A 40 13.62 10.63 4.27
CA PHE A 40 12.66 10.35 3.21
C PHE A 40 13.31 10.29 1.84
N VAL A 41 12.92 9.29 1.05
CA VAL A 41 13.15 9.25 -0.39
C VAL A 41 11.84 8.95 -1.12
N SER A 42 11.77 9.37 -2.39
CA SER A 42 10.66 9.02 -3.29
C SER A 42 11.17 8.15 -4.41
N PHE A 43 10.39 7.14 -4.79
CA PHE A 43 10.59 6.39 -6.02
C PHE A 43 9.85 7.16 -7.13
N VAL A 44 10.62 7.80 -8.00
CA VAL A 44 10.13 8.75 -9.01
C VAL A 44 9.87 7.98 -10.29
N PRO A 45 8.59 7.82 -10.71
CA PRO A 45 8.28 7.15 -11.97
C PRO A 45 8.76 8.00 -13.17
N PRO A 46 8.93 7.40 -14.36
CA PRO A 46 9.35 8.13 -15.55
C PRO A 46 8.32 9.14 -16.06
N ALA A 47 7.07 8.99 -15.66
CA ALA A 47 5.97 9.91 -15.92
C ALA A 47 4.93 9.81 -14.82
N GLY A 48 4.13 10.87 -14.63
CA GLY A 48 3.13 10.98 -13.56
C GLY A 48 3.74 11.28 -12.20
N ASP A 49 2.88 11.31 -11.18
CA ASP A 49 3.26 11.70 -9.82
C ASP A 49 3.73 10.51 -8.97
N VAL A 50 4.48 10.84 -7.93
CA VAL A 50 5.02 9.86 -6.99
C VAL A 50 3.89 9.24 -6.15
N HIS A 51 3.78 7.92 -6.18
CA HIS A 51 2.84 7.14 -5.38
C HIS A 51 3.51 6.14 -4.42
N LEU A 52 4.84 6.02 -4.50
CA LEU A 52 5.65 5.15 -3.65
C LEU A 52 6.81 5.93 -3.04
N LYS A 53 6.96 5.82 -1.72
CA LYS A 53 8.02 6.50 -0.96
C LYS A 53 8.61 5.56 0.09
N ALA A 54 9.78 5.90 0.60
CA ALA A 54 10.36 5.24 1.77
C ALA A 54 10.69 6.26 2.85
N GLN A 55 10.46 5.86 4.09
CA GLN A 55 10.79 6.61 5.30
C GLN A 55 11.69 5.78 6.20
N ARG A 56 12.80 6.34 6.63
CA ARG A 56 13.61 5.77 7.72
C ARG A 56 12.96 6.08 9.05
N ILE A 57 12.42 5.08 9.73
CA ILE A 57 11.82 5.26 11.06
C ILE A 57 12.89 5.18 12.14
N ARG A 58 12.61 5.76 13.31
CA ARG A 58 13.57 5.78 14.42
C ARG A 58 13.54 4.51 15.25
N ARG A 59 12.41 3.82 15.31
CA ARG A 59 12.17 2.62 16.15
C ARG A 59 11.07 1.75 15.56
N GLY A 60 11.16 0.46 15.84
CA GLY A 60 10.16 -0.54 15.48
C GLY A 60 10.49 -1.29 14.20
N PRO A 61 9.73 -2.33 13.89
CA PRO A 61 9.94 -3.14 12.69
C PRO A 61 9.54 -2.36 11.43
N SER A 62 10.16 -2.72 10.32
CA SER A 62 9.77 -2.23 8.99
C SER A 62 8.32 -2.63 8.68
N LYS A 63 7.56 -1.71 8.10
CA LYS A 63 6.13 -1.87 7.81
C LYS A 63 5.69 -0.93 6.68
N LEU A 64 4.40 -0.95 6.36
CA LEU A 64 3.80 0.03 5.46
C LEU A 64 2.88 0.99 6.20
N HIS A 65 2.74 2.20 5.67
CA HIS A 65 1.62 3.08 5.94
C HIS A 65 1.15 3.77 4.66
N LEU A 66 -0.01 4.42 4.72
CA LEU A 66 -0.61 5.13 3.59
C LEU A 66 -0.74 6.62 3.93
N ASP A 67 -0.42 7.48 2.96
CA ASP A 67 -0.81 8.89 2.96
C ASP A 67 -2.02 9.05 2.04
N LEU A 68 -3.14 9.54 2.59
CA LEU A 68 -4.32 9.92 1.84
C LEU A 68 -4.31 11.44 1.66
N HIS A 69 -4.28 11.88 0.41
CA HIS A 69 -4.25 13.29 0.08
C HIS A 69 -5.66 13.87 0.03
N VAL A 70 -5.89 14.93 0.78
CA VAL A 70 -7.18 15.58 0.96
C VAL A 70 -7.08 17.08 0.71
N GLU A 71 -8.19 17.72 0.39
CA GLU A 71 -8.24 19.17 0.19
C GLU A 71 -8.35 19.92 1.52
N ASP A 72 -9.27 19.44 2.38
CA ASP A 72 -9.51 19.99 3.71
C ASP A 72 -9.11 18.96 4.77
N LEU A 73 -8.01 19.25 5.47
CA LEU A 73 -7.44 18.32 6.44
C LEU A 73 -8.32 18.14 7.68
N ASP A 74 -8.90 19.22 8.19
CA ASP A 74 -9.72 19.17 9.40
C ASP A 74 -11.04 18.44 9.12
N ALA A 75 -11.71 18.76 8.03
CA ALA A 75 -12.93 18.05 7.62
C ALA A 75 -12.67 16.54 7.38
N ALA A 76 -11.53 16.20 6.76
CA ALA A 76 -11.15 14.80 6.52
C ALA A 76 -10.83 14.05 7.83
N VAL A 77 -10.22 14.73 8.81
CA VAL A 77 -9.99 14.14 10.13
C VAL A 77 -11.31 13.88 10.86
N ASP A 78 -12.22 14.87 10.85
CA ASP A 78 -13.54 14.72 11.49
C ASP A 78 -14.33 13.56 10.85
N GLU A 79 -14.26 13.43 9.53
CA GLU A 79 -14.87 12.28 8.82
C GLU A 79 -14.22 10.96 9.22
N ALA A 80 -12.89 10.88 9.24
CA ALA A 80 -12.18 9.66 9.64
C ALA A 80 -12.51 9.24 11.08
N GLU A 81 -12.58 10.21 12.03
CA GLU A 81 -12.97 9.93 13.42
C GLU A 81 -14.42 9.47 13.51
N ALA A 82 -15.34 10.08 12.75
CA ALA A 82 -16.74 9.64 12.68
C ALA A 82 -16.90 8.21 12.12
N LEU A 83 -15.93 7.76 11.30
CA LEU A 83 -15.84 6.39 10.78
C LEU A 83 -15.13 5.41 11.74
N GLY A 84 -14.62 5.90 12.87
CA GLY A 84 -13.97 5.08 13.90
C GLY A 84 -12.45 5.12 13.92
N ALA A 85 -11.82 5.99 13.15
CA ALA A 85 -10.38 6.22 13.27
C ALA A 85 -10.02 6.93 14.59
N SER A 86 -8.77 6.80 14.99
CA SER A 86 -8.23 7.51 16.15
C SER A 86 -7.04 8.37 15.76
N VAL A 87 -7.07 9.66 16.08
CA VAL A 87 -5.95 10.56 15.90
C VAL A 87 -4.81 10.15 16.83
N LYS A 88 -3.63 9.91 16.27
CA LYS A 88 -2.40 9.60 17.02
C LYS A 88 -1.55 10.86 17.22
N GLN A 89 -1.41 11.66 16.18
CA GLN A 89 -0.57 12.86 16.23
C GLN A 89 -0.98 13.85 15.15
N ARG A 90 -1.05 15.14 15.52
CA ARG A 90 -1.15 16.26 14.57
C ARG A 90 0.22 16.92 14.43
N HIS A 91 0.59 17.24 13.20
CA HIS A 91 1.87 17.89 12.89
C HIS A 91 1.65 19.26 12.27
N ASP A 92 2.45 20.24 12.68
CA ASP A 92 2.43 21.61 12.14
C ASP A 92 2.83 21.69 10.65
N LEU A 93 3.26 20.54 10.10
CA LEU A 93 3.69 20.42 8.71
C LEU A 93 2.55 20.06 7.73
N GLY A 94 1.29 20.16 8.17
CA GLY A 94 0.11 19.94 7.32
C GLY A 94 -0.25 18.47 7.10
N TYR A 95 -0.01 17.63 8.11
CA TYR A 95 -0.49 16.26 8.10
C TYR A 95 -0.91 15.77 9.49
N VAL A 96 -1.79 14.79 9.52
CA VAL A 96 -2.27 14.13 10.74
C VAL A 96 -2.06 12.65 10.61
N VAL A 97 -1.48 12.03 11.65
CA VAL A 97 -1.32 10.58 11.77
C VAL A 97 -2.54 10.00 12.49
N LEU A 98 -3.18 9.01 11.90
CA LEU A 98 -4.32 8.30 12.45
C LEU A 98 -4.07 6.79 12.48
N SER A 99 -4.94 6.09 13.17
CA SER A 99 -5.09 4.64 12.98
C SER A 99 -6.55 4.31 12.65
N SER A 100 -6.75 3.35 11.75
CA SER A 100 -8.04 2.77 11.44
C SER A 100 -8.65 2.05 12.66
N PRO A 101 -9.92 1.64 12.62
CA PRO A 101 -10.53 0.86 13.71
C PRO A 101 -9.74 -0.39 14.09
N GLY A 102 -9.14 -1.09 13.14
CA GLY A 102 -8.29 -2.26 13.36
C GLY A 102 -6.82 -1.95 13.63
N GLY A 103 -6.45 -0.67 13.73
CA GLY A 103 -5.12 -0.24 14.16
C GLY A 103 -4.09 -0.02 13.05
N PHE A 104 -4.48 -0.03 11.78
CA PHE A 104 -3.57 0.31 10.68
C PHE A 104 -3.25 1.81 10.70
N VAL A 105 -1.95 2.15 10.63
CA VAL A 105 -1.50 3.56 10.65
C VAL A 105 -1.58 4.14 9.24
N PHE A 106 -2.17 5.33 9.14
CA PHE A 106 -2.21 6.13 7.93
C PHE A 106 -2.12 7.62 8.25
N CYS A 107 -1.83 8.42 7.23
CA CYS A 107 -1.82 9.87 7.37
C CYS A 107 -2.87 10.51 6.45
N LEU A 108 -3.45 11.60 6.91
CA LEU A 108 -4.13 12.56 6.06
C LEU A 108 -3.18 13.71 5.80
N VAL A 109 -3.00 14.09 4.52
CA VAL A 109 -2.03 15.10 4.07
C VAL A 109 -2.65 16.04 3.05
N THR A 110 -2.25 17.32 3.05
CA THR A 110 -2.73 18.35 2.12
C THR A 110 -1.78 18.55 0.95
N HIS A 111 -1.46 17.50 0.21
CA HIS A 111 -0.61 17.63 -0.96
C HIS A 111 -1.38 17.18 -2.21
N PRO A 112 -1.48 18.02 -3.26
CA PRO A 112 -2.11 17.58 -4.49
C PRO A 112 -1.22 16.54 -5.17
N GLY A 113 -1.74 15.32 -5.33
CA GLY A 113 -1.31 14.41 -6.37
C GLY A 113 -2.21 14.69 -7.56
N SER A 114 -1.71 14.66 -8.78
CA SER A 114 -2.50 15.15 -9.91
C SER A 114 -2.48 14.27 -11.15
N GLU A 115 -1.46 13.46 -11.35
CA GLU A 115 -1.32 12.66 -12.58
C GLU A 115 -0.87 11.24 -12.27
N ALA A 116 -1.73 10.26 -12.62
CA ALA A 116 -1.37 8.85 -12.47
C ALA A 116 -0.21 8.49 -13.41
N PRO A 117 0.79 7.74 -12.91
CA PRO A 117 1.82 7.18 -13.77
C PRO A 117 1.21 6.14 -14.71
N PRO A 118 1.94 5.71 -15.76
CA PRO A 118 1.61 4.47 -16.47
C PRO A 118 1.40 3.33 -15.47
N PRO A 119 0.57 2.31 -15.80
CA PRO A 119 0.25 1.24 -14.85
C PRO A 119 1.50 0.73 -14.14
N PRO A 120 1.64 0.96 -12.82
CA PRO A 120 2.84 0.62 -12.09
C PRO A 120 2.90 -0.88 -11.79
N VAL A 121 4.10 -1.41 -11.58
CA VAL A 121 4.29 -2.79 -11.09
C VAL A 121 3.73 -2.93 -9.67
N VAL A 122 4.02 -1.95 -8.81
CA VAL A 122 3.41 -1.83 -7.47
C VAL A 122 2.11 -1.04 -7.62
N ASP A 123 1.01 -1.72 -7.82
CA ASP A 123 -0.30 -1.11 -8.09
C ASP A 123 -1.38 -1.44 -7.06
N GLN A 124 -1.05 -2.24 -6.04
CA GLN A 124 -1.99 -2.64 -5.00
C GLN A 124 -1.33 -2.69 -3.62
N VAL A 125 -2.06 -2.23 -2.62
CA VAL A 125 -1.76 -2.45 -1.20
C VAL A 125 -2.80 -3.40 -0.64
N CYS A 126 -2.34 -4.54 -0.10
CA CYS A 126 -3.18 -5.49 0.61
C CYS A 126 -3.15 -5.18 2.10
N LEU A 127 -4.32 -5.01 2.72
CA LEU A 127 -4.50 -4.87 4.15
C LEU A 127 -4.85 -6.23 4.75
N ASP A 128 -3.97 -6.76 5.57
CA ASP A 128 -4.12 -8.03 6.28
C ASP A 128 -4.91 -7.81 7.57
N VAL A 129 -6.17 -8.20 7.57
CA VAL A 129 -7.13 -7.85 8.63
C VAL A 129 -7.49 -9.09 9.44
N PRO A 130 -7.25 -9.10 10.77
CA PRO A 130 -7.77 -10.16 11.65
C PRO A 130 -9.28 -10.32 11.52
N GLY A 131 -9.76 -11.58 11.51
CA GLY A 131 -11.15 -11.92 11.20
C GLY A 131 -12.21 -11.07 11.91
N PRO A 132 -12.13 -10.83 13.23
CA PRO A 132 -13.13 -10.02 13.94
C PRO A 132 -13.19 -8.54 13.54
N ALA A 133 -12.10 -7.97 12.99
CA ALA A 133 -12.04 -6.57 12.55
C ALA A 133 -12.43 -6.38 11.08
N TYR A 134 -12.58 -7.48 10.31
CA TYR A 134 -12.63 -7.44 8.85
C TYR A 134 -13.75 -6.58 8.27
N GLU A 135 -14.99 -6.78 8.72
CA GLU A 135 -16.12 -6.03 8.16
C GLU A 135 -16.05 -4.54 8.52
N ALA A 136 -15.59 -4.21 9.72
CA ALA A 136 -15.41 -2.82 10.15
C ALA A 136 -14.32 -2.12 9.33
N GLU A 137 -13.20 -2.79 9.07
CA GLU A 137 -12.12 -2.26 8.21
C GLU A 137 -12.59 -2.08 6.77
N CYS A 138 -13.31 -3.05 6.20
CA CYS A 138 -13.85 -2.94 4.85
C CYS A 138 -14.77 -1.72 4.68
N GLU A 139 -15.68 -1.51 5.63
CA GLU A 139 -16.58 -0.37 5.58
C GLU A 139 -15.86 0.96 5.82
N PHE A 140 -14.91 0.97 6.76
CA PHE A 140 -14.07 2.13 7.05
C PHE A 140 -13.31 2.60 5.79
N TRP A 141 -12.53 1.73 5.18
CA TRP A 141 -11.71 2.09 4.01
C TRP A 141 -12.55 2.44 2.80
N LYS A 142 -13.66 1.72 2.56
CA LYS A 142 -14.60 2.04 1.49
C LYS A 142 -15.16 3.46 1.62
N ARG A 143 -15.59 3.84 2.82
CA ARG A 143 -16.17 5.17 3.06
C ARG A 143 -15.13 6.27 3.05
N LEU A 144 -13.99 6.06 3.70
CA LEU A 144 -12.91 7.05 3.78
C LEU A 144 -12.31 7.37 2.41
N THR A 145 -12.11 6.35 1.56
CA THR A 145 -11.54 6.54 0.22
C THR A 145 -12.56 6.93 -0.83
N GLY A 146 -13.82 6.53 -0.65
CA GLY A 146 -14.84 6.60 -1.68
C GLY A 146 -14.66 5.57 -2.81
N PHE A 147 -13.76 4.60 -2.65
CA PHE A 147 -13.50 3.58 -3.68
C PHE A 147 -14.66 2.58 -3.76
N GLU A 148 -14.90 2.06 -4.97
CA GLU A 148 -15.94 1.07 -5.17
C GLU A 148 -15.53 -0.30 -4.66
N GLY A 149 -16.36 -0.88 -3.76
CA GLY A 149 -16.14 -2.20 -3.20
C GLY A 149 -16.56 -3.32 -4.17
N ALA A 150 -15.71 -4.33 -4.35
CA ALA A 150 -16.02 -5.53 -5.12
C ALA A 150 -15.56 -6.79 -4.39
N SER A 151 -16.36 -7.86 -4.49
CA SER A 151 -15.97 -9.19 -4.04
C SER A 151 -15.02 -9.82 -5.05
N VAL A 152 -14.13 -10.69 -4.57
CA VAL A 152 -13.24 -11.47 -5.44
C VAL A 152 -13.87 -12.86 -5.63
N ALA A 153 -14.14 -13.22 -6.89
CA ALA A 153 -14.79 -14.49 -7.21
C ALA A 153 -13.95 -15.69 -6.72
N GLY A 154 -14.57 -16.65 -6.04
CA GLY A 154 -13.88 -17.81 -5.46
C GLY A 154 -13.08 -17.53 -4.17
N HIS A 155 -12.95 -16.29 -3.75
CA HIS A 155 -12.13 -15.85 -2.62
C HIS A 155 -12.93 -14.95 -1.67
N PRO A 156 -13.80 -15.52 -0.82
CA PRO A 156 -14.63 -14.74 0.11
C PRO A 156 -13.83 -14.03 1.20
N GLU A 157 -12.56 -14.41 1.39
CA GLU A 157 -11.61 -13.75 2.29
C GLU A 157 -11.10 -12.41 1.74
N PHE A 158 -11.27 -12.13 0.44
CA PHE A 158 -10.82 -10.90 -0.18
C PHE A 158 -11.95 -9.94 -0.49
N ARG A 159 -11.71 -8.65 -0.25
CA ARG A 159 -12.55 -7.54 -0.73
C ARG A 159 -11.66 -6.49 -1.37
N ARG A 160 -11.93 -6.20 -2.63
CA ARG A 160 -11.21 -5.16 -3.38
C ARG A 160 -11.92 -3.82 -3.24
N LEU A 161 -11.13 -2.76 -3.15
CA LEU A 161 -11.60 -1.39 -3.27
C LEU A 161 -10.95 -0.79 -4.52
N ASN A 162 -11.75 -0.61 -5.56
CA ASN A 162 -11.31 -0.13 -6.87
C ASN A 162 -11.30 1.41 -6.84
N PRO A 163 -10.14 2.03 -7.07
CA PRO A 163 -10.05 3.48 -7.16
C PRO A 163 -10.56 3.99 -8.51
N PRO A 164 -10.79 5.32 -8.66
CA PRO A 164 -10.91 5.98 -9.95
C PRO A 164 -9.68 5.75 -10.85
N ASP A 165 -9.84 6.00 -12.17
CA ASP A 165 -8.78 5.71 -13.15
C ASP A 165 -7.52 6.57 -13.01
N ASP A 166 -7.63 7.72 -12.35
CA ASP A 166 -6.54 8.63 -12.05
C ASP A 166 -5.71 8.23 -10.81
N GLN A 167 -6.01 7.11 -10.17
CA GLN A 167 -5.28 6.60 -9.00
C GLN A 167 -4.34 5.46 -9.39
N PRO A 168 -3.07 5.51 -8.95
CA PRO A 168 -2.10 4.45 -9.26
C PRO A 168 -2.27 3.19 -8.38
N LEU A 169 -2.83 3.34 -7.18
CA LEU A 169 -2.92 2.29 -6.18
C LEU A 169 -4.38 1.90 -5.91
N GLN A 170 -4.66 0.61 -5.94
CA GLN A 170 -5.89 0.01 -5.44
C GLN A 170 -5.66 -0.60 -4.05
N LEU A 171 -6.74 -0.81 -3.29
CA LEU A 171 -6.69 -1.49 -2.00
C LEU A 171 -7.34 -2.88 -2.11
N LEU A 172 -6.70 -3.86 -1.49
CA LEU A 172 -7.26 -5.17 -1.22
C LEU A 172 -7.34 -5.36 0.29
N LEU A 173 -8.44 -5.88 0.80
CA LEU A 173 -8.54 -6.31 2.19
C LEU A 173 -8.60 -7.83 2.22
N GLN A 174 -7.68 -8.43 2.98
CA GLN A 174 -7.61 -9.87 3.20
C GLN A 174 -8.03 -10.20 4.63
N ARG A 175 -9.06 -11.04 4.75
CA ARG A 175 -9.46 -11.58 6.05
C ARG A 175 -8.52 -12.71 6.45
N LEU A 176 -7.89 -12.55 7.61
CA LEU A 176 -7.04 -13.58 8.20
C LEU A 176 -7.83 -14.42 9.21
N ASP A 177 -7.40 -15.67 9.40
CA ASP A 177 -7.93 -16.54 10.46
C ASP A 177 -7.38 -16.20 11.86
N GLU A 178 -6.69 -15.06 11.99
CA GLU A 178 -6.18 -14.56 13.25
C GLU A 178 -7.32 -14.02 14.13
N PRO A 179 -7.42 -14.42 15.41
CA PRO A 179 -8.48 -13.97 16.29
C PRO A 179 -8.25 -12.56 16.84
N THR A 180 -7.01 -12.09 16.83
CA THR A 180 -6.60 -10.77 17.36
C THR A 180 -5.34 -10.28 16.66
N GLY A 181 -5.05 -8.99 16.80
CA GLY A 181 -3.85 -8.36 16.27
C GLY A 181 -4.19 -7.05 15.56
N PRO A 182 -3.19 -6.21 15.27
CA PRO A 182 -3.40 -5.02 14.44
C PRO A 182 -3.51 -5.41 12.98
N VAL A 183 -4.21 -4.59 12.21
CA VAL A 183 -4.16 -4.65 10.75
C VAL A 183 -2.75 -4.32 10.28
N ARG A 184 -2.26 -5.13 9.35
CA ARG A 184 -0.95 -4.97 8.69
C ARG A 184 -1.16 -4.72 7.21
N ALA A 185 -0.08 -4.44 6.49
CA ALA A 185 -0.16 -4.32 5.04
C ALA A 185 1.08 -4.87 4.35
N HIS A 186 0.88 -5.31 3.11
CA HIS A 186 1.95 -5.66 2.18
C HIS A 186 1.62 -5.14 0.78
N PHE A 187 2.65 -5.06 -0.08
CA PHE A 187 2.44 -4.77 -1.49
C PHE A 187 2.06 -6.02 -2.27
N ASP A 188 1.13 -5.86 -3.20
CA ASP A 188 0.91 -6.80 -4.28
C ASP A 188 1.43 -6.19 -5.59
N LEU A 189 2.29 -6.91 -6.26
CA LEU A 189 2.84 -6.52 -7.53
C LEU A 189 2.12 -7.25 -8.66
N ALA A 190 1.76 -6.51 -9.68
CA ALA A 190 1.14 -7.06 -10.88
C ALA A 190 2.21 -7.57 -11.85
N ALA A 191 2.05 -8.79 -12.36
CA ALA A 191 2.96 -9.38 -13.33
C ALA A 191 2.18 -10.20 -14.37
N SER A 192 2.32 -9.85 -15.65
CA SER A 192 1.73 -10.63 -16.75
C SER A 192 2.40 -12.01 -16.91
N ASP A 193 3.68 -12.11 -16.55
CA ASP A 193 4.44 -13.36 -16.42
C ASP A 193 5.00 -13.43 -14.99
N GLN A 194 4.22 -14.04 -14.11
CA GLN A 194 4.55 -14.14 -12.68
C GLN A 194 5.86 -14.89 -12.45
N GLN A 195 6.12 -15.94 -13.21
CA GLN A 195 7.33 -16.74 -13.02
C GLN A 195 8.59 -15.97 -13.43
N ALA A 196 8.55 -15.27 -14.54
CA ALA A 196 9.66 -14.43 -14.98
C ALA A 196 9.92 -13.31 -13.98
N GLU A 197 8.85 -12.71 -13.40
CA GLU A 197 8.98 -11.66 -12.41
C GLU A 197 9.55 -12.18 -11.08
N VAL A 198 9.15 -13.35 -10.62
CA VAL A 198 9.73 -14.03 -9.44
C VAL A 198 11.24 -14.24 -9.65
N GLU A 199 11.66 -14.76 -10.80
CA GLU A 199 13.09 -14.97 -11.09
C GLU A 199 13.87 -13.63 -11.16
N ARG A 200 13.27 -12.59 -11.71
CA ARG A 200 13.86 -11.24 -11.72
C ARG A 200 14.09 -10.71 -10.30
N HIS A 201 13.12 -10.88 -9.41
CA HIS A 201 13.23 -10.45 -8.01
C HIS A 201 14.23 -11.29 -7.22
N ARG A 202 14.34 -12.60 -7.52
CA ARG A 202 15.40 -13.45 -6.97
C ARG A 202 16.80 -12.96 -7.37
N ALA A 203 16.97 -12.53 -8.62
CA ALA A 203 18.22 -11.94 -9.07
C ALA A 203 18.57 -10.62 -8.38
N LEU A 204 17.55 -9.90 -7.84
CA LEU A 204 17.72 -8.71 -7.00
C LEU A 204 17.94 -9.07 -5.51
N GLY A 205 17.97 -10.34 -5.16
CA GLY A 205 18.27 -10.81 -3.79
C GLY A 205 17.04 -11.18 -2.95
N ALA A 206 15.82 -11.20 -3.51
CA ALA A 206 14.66 -11.70 -2.81
C ALA A 206 14.64 -13.23 -2.72
N THR A 207 14.00 -13.77 -1.69
CA THR A 207 13.72 -15.20 -1.55
C THR A 207 12.22 -15.49 -1.72
N VAL A 208 11.91 -16.71 -2.16
CA VAL A 208 10.54 -17.16 -2.37
C VAL A 208 10.01 -17.74 -1.06
N GLY A 209 8.88 -17.23 -0.59
CA GLY A 209 8.13 -17.74 0.54
C GLY A 209 6.99 -18.68 0.11
N ALA A 210 5.82 -18.55 0.75
CA ALA A 210 4.63 -19.32 0.41
C ALA A 210 4.08 -18.92 -0.96
N ALA A 211 3.36 -19.84 -1.60
CA ALA A 211 2.62 -19.59 -2.83
C ALA A 211 1.16 -20.04 -2.66
N GLY A 212 0.25 -19.30 -3.27
CA GLY A 212 -1.17 -19.60 -3.36
C GLY A 212 -1.65 -19.62 -4.80
N ASP A 213 -2.97 -19.64 -4.98
CA ASP A 213 -3.57 -19.58 -6.30
C ASP A 213 -3.47 -18.15 -6.86
N GLY A 214 -2.59 -17.96 -7.85
CA GLY A 214 -2.35 -16.68 -8.50
C GLY A 214 -1.43 -15.69 -7.77
N TRP A 215 -0.79 -16.06 -6.67
CA TRP A 215 0.16 -15.20 -5.95
C TRP A 215 1.35 -15.97 -5.37
N VAL A 216 2.47 -15.28 -5.20
CA VAL A 216 3.69 -15.80 -4.58
C VAL A 216 4.19 -14.77 -3.59
N VAL A 217 4.37 -15.18 -2.33
CA VAL A 217 5.01 -14.34 -1.30
C VAL A 217 6.50 -14.25 -1.58
N MET A 218 7.03 -13.06 -1.52
CA MET A 218 8.45 -12.76 -1.68
C MET A 218 9.00 -12.09 -0.42
N GLU A 219 10.17 -12.51 -0.01
CA GLU A 219 10.90 -11.90 1.09
C GLU A 219 12.05 -11.07 0.50
N PRO A 220 12.01 -9.73 0.61
CA PRO A 220 13.09 -8.88 0.12
C PRO A 220 14.36 -9.04 0.98
N PRO A 221 15.54 -8.60 0.51
CA PRO A 221 16.75 -8.65 1.32
C PRO A 221 16.69 -7.78 2.59
N ALA A 222 15.76 -6.84 2.65
CA ALA A 222 15.43 -6.04 3.83
C ALA A 222 14.02 -5.44 3.70
N GLY A 223 13.33 -5.25 4.84
CA GLY A 223 11.99 -4.67 4.89
C GLY A 223 10.86 -5.72 4.86
N PRO A 224 9.61 -5.26 4.69
CA PRO A 224 8.43 -6.13 4.76
C PRO A 224 8.30 -7.04 3.54
N VAL A 225 7.69 -8.20 3.75
CA VAL A 225 7.30 -9.13 2.68
C VAL A 225 6.29 -8.48 1.72
N TYR A 226 6.21 -9.01 0.50
CA TYR A 226 5.28 -8.58 -0.54
C TYR A 226 4.84 -9.77 -1.38
N CYS A 227 3.83 -9.60 -2.25
CA CYS A 227 3.39 -10.64 -3.16
C CYS A 227 3.63 -10.24 -4.62
N ILE A 228 3.92 -11.23 -5.46
CA ILE A 228 3.82 -11.11 -6.91
C ILE A 228 2.55 -11.85 -7.33
N THR A 229 1.63 -11.14 -7.99
CA THR A 229 0.35 -11.68 -8.43
C THR A 229 0.32 -11.85 -9.95
N GLY A 230 -0.25 -12.96 -10.41
CA GLY A 230 -0.36 -13.31 -11.84
C GLY A 230 -1.44 -12.50 -12.57
N ARG A 231 -1.40 -11.18 -12.49
CA ARG A 231 -2.31 -10.26 -13.18
C ARG A 231 -1.54 -9.17 -13.93
N PRO A 232 -2.04 -8.71 -15.09
CA PRO A 232 -1.40 -7.60 -15.80
C PRO A 232 -1.39 -6.31 -14.96
N PRO A 233 -0.33 -5.49 -15.02
CA PRO A 233 -0.30 -4.17 -14.39
C PRO A 233 -1.48 -3.30 -14.82
N GLY A 234 -2.08 -2.59 -13.86
CA GLY A 234 -3.25 -1.74 -14.09
C GLY A 234 -4.56 -2.49 -14.30
N MET A 235 -4.57 -3.81 -14.21
CA MET A 235 -5.80 -4.59 -14.27
C MET A 235 -6.66 -4.32 -13.04
N ARG A 236 -7.83 -3.74 -13.27
CA ARG A 236 -8.89 -3.56 -12.28
C ARG A 236 -9.99 -4.55 -12.59
N MET A 237 -10.16 -5.55 -11.75
CA MET A 237 -11.25 -6.52 -11.93
C MET A 237 -12.56 -5.83 -11.52
N LEU A 238 -13.44 -5.60 -12.47
CA LEU A 238 -14.79 -5.10 -12.22
C LEU A 238 -15.62 -6.15 -11.49
N ALA A 239 -16.61 -5.70 -10.70
CA ALA A 239 -17.59 -6.60 -10.10
C ALA A 239 -18.36 -7.31 -11.23
N GLY A 240 -18.08 -8.60 -11.44
CA GLY A 240 -18.75 -9.41 -12.46
C GLY A 240 -17.87 -10.18 -13.44
N ASP A 241 -16.56 -9.97 -13.46
CA ASP A 241 -15.66 -10.69 -14.36
C ASP A 241 -15.34 -12.15 -13.91
N GLY A 242 -16.27 -12.76 -13.19
CA GLY A 242 -16.30 -14.20 -12.98
C GLY A 242 -16.87 -14.89 -14.22
N THR A 243 -16.13 -14.95 -15.31
CA THR A 243 -16.47 -15.84 -16.41
C THR A 243 -16.06 -17.26 -16.06
N GLY A 244 -17.07 -18.13 -16.12
CA GLY A 244 -17.10 -19.52 -15.76
C GLY A 244 -16.06 -20.45 -16.38
#